data_72d786f3e66df9ea016b6327a3deb850
#
_entry.id   72d786f3e66df9ea016b6327a3deb850
#
_cell.length_a   1.000
_cell.length_b   1.000
_cell.length_c   1.000
_cell.angle_alpha   90.00
_cell.angle_beta   90.00
_cell.angle_gamma   90.00
#
_symmetry.space_group_name_H-M   'P 1'
#
loop_
_entity.id
_entity.type
_entity.pdbx_description
1 polymer ?
#
loop_
_entity_poly.entity_id
_entity_poly.type
_entity_poly.pdbx_seq_one_letter_code
_entity_poly.pdbx_strand_id
1 'polypeptide(L)'
;MITLLMAGQFDEGAKIAEQLKSDPAVERITTVIRAIEAIRKREYRNAQKLLNYQGPNDLDRLMNGLLSAWAKFGQGKPKEALAEINGLDGPEWFRVFKNYHAGAIAVAAGDKQTARTRLNDAILDREGGSAAPDTFMRAVEALARFEAREGNKQKALDTVAVGENMVNNYTPLQALRTDIENGVPQEQQVKNATQGAAAVLFSIGAALNRDGAEDIVSLYLQTARRLDPDSADILVMLGGIAENLKKPNEAIELYKAIPETSPMRRVSELQLGLSLASIGKVDEAKKHLKALIDVDPKNIRNYLAYGSVLSDAKDYKEMGELYDRAVEQIGSVPKRSDWTVFFQRGIAYERQKLWDKAEPNFRKALELNPDQPQVLNYLGYSWVDMNINLEEGLEMIRKAVELKPDDGYIVDSLGWAYFRMNRFDDAVVELEKAAELMAGDPTINDHLGDAYWRVGRKLEAVFQWTQTLELKPEEAEIPKIKAKIESGLPPLKETVPASADAKETAPKKVTPEAPAPDKKS
;
A
#
# COMPACT_ATOMS: atom_id res chain seq x y z
N MET A 1 -1.10 31.06 -8.92
CA MET A 1 0.25 30.75 -8.39
C MET A 1 0.30 29.37 -7.74
N ILE A 2 -0.39 29.14 -6.63
CA ILE A 2 -0.33 27.85 -5.89
C ILE A 2 -0.70 26.68 -6.79
N THR A 3 -1.80 26.75 -7.54
CA THR A 3 -2.23 25.72 -8.50
C THR A 3 -1.16 25.37 -9.53
N LEU A 4 -0.43 26.37 -10.04
CA LEU A 4 0.67 26.15 -10.99
C LEU A 4 1.85 25.44 -10.33
N LEU A 5 2.20 25.82 -9.09
CA LEU A 5 3.27 25.19 -8.33
C LEU A 5 2.94 23.71 -8.01
N MET A 6 1.70 23.42 -7.61
CA MET A 6 1.23 22.05 -7.37
C MET A 6 1.22 21.20 -8.65
N ALA A 7 0.96 21.85 -9.81
CA ALA A 7 1.05 21.20 -11.13
C ALA A 7 2.50 21.09 -11.66
N GLY A 8 3.51 21.41 -10.86
CA GLY A 8 4.93 21.37 -11.28
C GLY A 8 5.35 22.51 -12.24
N GLN A 9 4.47 23.46 -12.51
CA GLN A 9 4.73 24.62 -13.38
C GLN A 9 5.41 25.74 -12.58
N PHE A 10 6.60 25.44 -12.06
CA PHE A 10 7.29 26.32 -11.13
C PHE A 10 7.68 27.68 -11.75
N ASP A 11 8.13 27.71 -12.99
CA ASP A 11 8.60 28.95 -13.65
C ASP A 11 7.47 29.99 -13.79
N GLU A 12 6.27 29.54 -14.16
CA GLU A 12 5.06 30.37 -14.23
C GLU A 12 4.59 30.80 -12.83
N GLY A 13 4.60 29.88 -11.87
CA GLY A 13 4.29 30.16 -10.46
C GLY A 13 5.22 31.19 -9.85
N ALA A 14 6.53 31.09 -10.11
CA ALA A 14 7.54 32.02 -9.61
C ALA A 14 7.42 33.42 -10.25
N LYS A 15 7.06 33.54 -11.54
CA LYS A 15 6.75 34.83 -12.19
C LYS A 15 5.56 35.52 -11.50
N ILE A 16 4.52 34.78 -11.19
CA ILE A 16 3.35 35.32 -10.47
C ILE A 16 3.74 35.70 -9.04
N ALA A 17 4.57 34.92 -8.36
CA ALA A 17 5.09 35.28 -7.04
C ALA A 17 5.87 36.60 -7.04
N GLU A 18 6.67 36.88 -8.08
CA GLU A 18 7.37 38.14 -8.23
C GLU A 18 6.42 39.33 -8.49
N GLN A 19 5.35 39.11 -9.27
CA GLN A 19 4.31 40.12 -9.52
C GLN A 19 3.53 40.46 -8.25
N LEU A 20 3.26 39.47 -7.40
CA LEU A 20 2.46 39.61 -6.18
C LEU A 20 3.33 39.94 -4.92
N LYS A 21 4.59 40.24 -5.07
CA LYS A 21 5.54 40.43 -3.93
C LYS A 21 5.18 41.55 -2.95
N SER A 22 4.35 42.49 -3.37
CA SER A 22 3.89 43.61 -2.55
C SER A 22 2.47 43.44 -2.02
N ASP A 23 1.84 42.30 -2.25
CA ASP A 23 0.51 41.99 -1.75
C ASP A 23 0.63 41.29 -0.38
N PRO A 24 0.19 41.95 0.73
CA PRO A 24 0.30 41.40 2.08
C PRO A 24 -0.50 40.08 2.25
N ALA A 25 -1.57 39.87 1.47
CA ALA A 25 -2.42 38.68 1.59
C ALA A 25 -1.68 37.40 1.20
N VAL A 26 -0.65 37.50 0.35
CA VAL A 26 0.11 36.36 -0.17
C VAL A 26 1.60 36.44 0.10
N GLU A 27 2.06 37.44 0.87
CA GLU A 27 3.46 37.71 1.19
C GLU A 27 4.21 36.49 1.69
N ARG A 28 3.57 35.71 2.57
CA ARG A 28 4.12 34.47 3.13
C ARG A 28 4.57 33.49 2.05
N ILE A 29 3.73 33.20 1.07
CA ILE A 29 3.99 32.20 0.04
C ILE A 29 4.93 32.79 -1.03
N THR A 30 4.67 34.01 -1.47
CA THR A 30 5.51 34.68 -2.49
C THR A 30 6.94 34.86 -2.02
N THR A 31 7.15 35.18 -0.76
CA THR A 31 8.49 35.33 -0.17
C THR A 31 9.26 34.01 -0.18
N VAL A 32 8.62 32.91 0.24
CA VAL A 32 9.26 31.59 0.23
C VAL A 32 9.59 31.14 -1.19
N ILE A 33 8.68 31.28 -2.13
CA ILE A 33 8.91 30.88 -3.54
C ILE A 33 10.05 31.69 -4.17
N ARG A 34 10.12 32.99 -3.92
CA ARG A 34 11.20 33.85 -4.39
C ARG A 34 12.54 33.47 -3.75
N ALA A 35 12.54 33.12 -2.47
CA ALA A 35 13.74 32.64 -1.78
C ALA A 35 14.24 31.31 -2.36
N ILE A 36 13.36 30.38 -2.66
CA ILE A 36 13.69 29.11 -3.30
C ILE A 36 14.28 29.34 -4.70
N GLU A 37 13.68 30.22 -5.50
CA GLU A 37 14.23 30.57 -6.80
C GLU A 37 15.61 31.21 -6.70
N ALA A 38 15.84 32.06 -5.69
CA ALA A 38 17.16 32.63 -5.41
C ALA A 38 18.18 31.55 -5.00
N ILE A 39 17.79 30.54 -4.17
CA ILE A 39 18.65 29.40 -3.83
C ILE A 39 19.02 28.61 -5.09
N ARG A 40 18.04 28.32 -5.94
CA ARG A 40 18.26 27.63 -7.21
C ARG A 40 19.27 28.36 -8.10
N LYS A 41 19.17 29.68 -8.19
CA LYS A 41 20.11 30.54 -8.93
C LYS A 41 21.43 30.76 -8.22
N ARG A 42 21.63 30.17 -7.04
CA ARG A 42 22.79 30.40 -6.14
C ARG A 42 22.95 31.84 -5.68
N GLU A 43 21.87 32.62 -5.69
CA GLU A 43 21.78 33.98 -5.16
C GLU A 43 21.55 33.96 -3.63
N TYR A 44 22.42 33.25 -2.91
CA TYR A 44 22.20 32.91 -1.49
C TYR A 44 22.03 34.11 -0.57
N ARG A 45 22.70 35.25 -0.85
CA ARG A 45 22.52 36.50 -0.08
C ARG A 45 21.11 37.07 -0.25
N ASN A 46 20.57 37.00 -1.47
CA ASN A 46 19.20 37.41 -1.76
C ASN A 46 18.18 36.50 -1.09
N ALA A 47 18.38 35.20 -1.20
CA ALA A 47 17.55 34.19 -0.52
C ALA A 47 17.48 34.46 0.99
N GLN A 48 18.63 34.71 1.63
CA GLN A 48 18.68 34.96 3.07
C GLN A 48 17.93 36.24 3.48
N LYS A 49 17.98 37.31 2.68
CA LYS A 49 17.19 38.53 2.95
C LYS A 49 15.70 38.25 2.93
N LEU A 50 15.23 37.45 1.98
CA LEU A 50 13.84 37.05 1.88
C LEU A 50 13.41 36.16 3.06
N LEU A 51 14.28 35.22 3.48
CA LEU A 51 14.01 34.27 4.56
C LEU A 51 14.11 34.89 5.98
N ASN A 52 14.52 36.15 6.12
CA ASN A 52 14.39 36.90 7.39
C ASN A 52 12.92 37.08 7.81
N TYR A 53 11.97 36.88 6.91
CA TYR A 53 10.58 36.82 7.24
C TYR A 53 10.29 35.55 8.08
N GLN A 54 9.96 35.76 9.37
CA GLN A 54 9.79 34.63 10.32
C GLN A 54 8.49 33.87 10.13
N GLY A 55 7.48 34.47 9.49
CA GLY A 55 6.15 33.89 9.36
C GLY A 55 5.32 33.91 10.66
N PRO A 56 4.02 33.64 10.59
CA PRO A 56 3.11 33.77 11.72
C PRO A 56 3.08 32.54 12.65
N ASN A 57 3.67 31.40 12.28
CA ASN A 57 3.58 30.14 13.02
C ASN A 57 4.93 29.43 13.11
N ASP A 58 4.96 28.40 13.97
CA ASP A 58 6.17 27.61 14.25
C ASP A 58 6.72 26.89 13.01
N LEU A 59 5.85 26.39 12.14
CA LEU A 59 6.27 25.69 10.93
C LEU A 59 7.02 26.63 9.97
N ASP A 60 6.52 27.86 9.79
CA ASP A 60 7.17 28.86 8.97
C ASP A 60 8.53 29.25 9.56
N ARG A 61 8.61 29.42 10.90
CA ARG A 61 9.90 29.74 11.58
C ARG A 61 10.92 28.62 11.35
N LEU A 62 10.53 27.37 11.54
CA LEU A 62 11.41 26.23 11.31
C LEU A 62 11.88 26.19 9.86
N MET A 63 10.93 26.21 8.92
CA MET A 63 11.24 26.13 7.49
C MET A 63 12.16 27.26 7.03
N ASN A 64 11.79 28.51 7.33
CA ASN A 64 12.57 29.69 6.89
C ASN A 64 13.96 29.71 7.54
N GLY A 65 14.06 29.34 8.82
CA GLY A 65 15.34 29.26 9.51
C GLY A 65 16.27 28.18 8.94
N LEU A 66 15.72 26.99 8.64
CA LEU A 66 16.50 25.91 8.01
C LEU A 66 16.92 26.27 6.58
N LEU A 67 16.03 26.84 5.77
CA LEU A 67 16.35 27.31 4.42
C LEU A 67 17.40 28.42 4.45
N SER A 68 17.31 29.37 5.39
CA SER A 68 18.30 30.43 5.60
C SER A 68 19.67 29.88 6.00
N ALA A 69 19.72 28.88 6.88
CA ALA A 69 20.95 28.18 7.25
C ALA A 69 21.61 27.52 6.03
N TRP A 70 20.86 26.86 5.17
CA TRP A 70 21.39 26.30 3.93
C TRP A 70 21.85 27.37 2.95
N ALA A 71 21.17 28.51 2.89
CA ALA A 71 21.63 29.66 2.10
C ALA A 71 22.96 30.24 2.65
N LYS A 72 23.15 30.28 3.98
CA LYS A 72 24.46 30.66 4.59
C LYS A 72 25.55 29.64 4.27
N PHE A 73 25.21 28.33 4.35
CA PHE A 73 26.15 27.30 3.92
C PHE A 73 26.58 27.51 2.45
N GLY A 74 25.63 27.80 1.55
CA GLY A 74 25.91 28.13 0.16
C GLY A 74 26.78 29.37 -0.06
N GLN A 75 26.83 30.32 0.90
CA GLN A 75 27.76 31.46 0.90
C GLN A 75 29.17 31.08 1.39
N GLY A 76 29.43 29.79 1.71
CA GLY A 76 30.71 29.35 2.27
C GLY A 76 30.85 29.65 3.78
N LYS A 77 29.75 29.80 4.52
CA LYS A 77 29.70 30.18 5.92
C LYS A 77 29.09 29.04 6.81
N PRO A 78 29.67 27.85 6.83
CA PRO A 78 29.09 26.71 7.54
C PRO A 78 28.95 26.95 9.05
N LYS A 79 29.88 27.62 9.69
CA LYS A 79 29.81 27.94 11.13
C LYS A 79 28.63 28.86 11.47
N GLU A 80 28.39 29.87 10.63
CA GLU A 80 27.25 30.78 10.80
C GLU A 80 25.92 30.03 10.53
N ALA A 81 25.88 29.09 9.57
CA ALA A 81 24.74 28.25 9.29
C ALA A 81 24.37 27.35 10.49
N LEU A 82 25.37 26.70 11.10
CA LEU A 82 25.17 25.89 12.30
C LEU A 82 24.72 26.73 13.50
N ALA A 83 25.29 27.94 13.67
CA ALA A 83 24.86 28.85 14.73
C ALA A 83 23.39 29.28 14.56
N GLU A 84 22.94 29.51 13.33
CA GLU A 84 21.54 29.83 13.03
C GLU A 84 20.59 28.71 13.40
N ILE A 85 20.88 27.45 13.01
CA ILE A 85 20.07 26.31 13.39
C ILE A 85 20.03 26.15 14.92
N ASN A 86 21.15 26.34 15.62
CA ASN A 86 21.19 26.24 17.07
C ASN A 86 20.30 27.30 17.74
N GLY A 87 20.25 28.52 17.19
CA GLY A 87 19.44 29.62 17.68
C GLY A 87 17.95 29.54 17.29
N LEU A 88 17.50 28.54 16.56
CA LEU A 88 16.06 28.35 16.26
C LEU A 88 15.34 27.90 17.50
N ASP A 89 14.58 28.78 18.13
CA ASP A 89 13.70 28.48 19.25
C ASP A 89 12.36 27.97 18.76
N GLY A 90 11.81 26.95 19.46
CA GLY A 90 10.53 26.38 19.11
C GLY A 90 10.20 25.13 19.91
N PRO A 91 9.03 24.52 19.67
CA PRO A 91 8.59 23.32 20.37
C PRO A 91 9.53 22.14 20.14
N GLU A 92 9.40 21.10 20.99
CA GLU A 92 10.30 19.93 20.99
C GLU A 92 10.38 19.21 19.64
N TRP A 93 9.29 19.17 18.89
CA TRP A 93 9.29 18.54 17.57
C TRP A 93 10.23 19.20 16.54
N PHE A 94 10.74 20.43 16.80
CA PHE A 94 11.81 21.03 15.98
C PHE A 94 13.11 20.23 16.05
N ARG A 95 13.35 19.52 17.13
CA ARG A 95 14.64 18.94 17.50
C ARG A 95 15.15 17.95 16.44
N VAL A 96 14.31 17.06 15.94
CA VAL A 96 14.69 16.08 14.91
C VAL A 96 15.12 16.79 13.62
N PHE A 97 14.38 17.81 13.17
CA PHE A 97 14.72 18.60 11.98
C PHE A 97 16.02 19.38 12.16
N LYS A 98 16.17 20.09 13.28
CA LYS A 98 17.38 20.87 13.60
C LYS A 98 18.61 19.97 13.61
N ASN A 99 18.54 18.83 14.29
CA ASN A 99 19.67 17.92 14.40
C ASN A 99 20.02 17.26 13.07
N TYR A 100 19.03 16.83 12.29
CA TYR A 100 19.28 16.28 10.96
C TYR A 100 19.95 17.30 10.04
N HIS A 101 19.40 18.52 9.91
CA HIS A 101 19.95 19.52 9.00
C HIS A 101 21.30 20.08 9.48
N ALA A 102 21.50 20.24 10.79
CA ALA A 102 22.81 20.61 11.33
C ALA A 102 23.86 19.53 11.06
N GLY A 103 23.49 18.27 11.24
CA GLY A 103 24.33 17.12 10.91
C GLY A 103 24.69 17.07 9.43
N ALA A 104 23.71 17.25 8.53
CA ALA A 104 23.90 17.26 7.09
C ALA A 104 24.83 18.43 6.63
N ILE A 105 24.64 19.64 7.19
CA ILE A 105 25.56 20.78 6.96
C ILE A 105 26.97 20.45 7.43
N ALA A 106 27.11 19.85 8.62
CA ALA A 106 28.41 19.50 9.18
C ALA A 106 29.12 18.43 8.33
N VAL A 107 28.38 17.41 7.83
CA VAL A 107 28.92 16.42 6.88
C VAL A 107 29.44 17.12 5.61
N ALA A 108 28.63 18.01 5.02
CA ALA A 108 28.97 18.72 3.80
C ALA A 108 30.13 19.71 4.00
N ALA A 109 30.29 20.24 5.21
CA ALA A 109 31.39 21.12 5.61
C ALA A 109 32.68 20.39 6.02
N GLY A 110 32.64 19.06 6.20
CA GLY A 110 33.76 18.28 6.71
C GLY A 110 34.00 18.39 8.22
N ASP A 111 33.06 18.94 8.98
CA ASP A 111 33.10 18.99 10.45
C ASP A 111 32.59 17.63 11.03
N LYS A 112 33.55 16.71 11.13
CA LYS A 112 33.26 15.32 11.53
C LYS A 112 32.68 15.19 12.95
N GLN A 113 33.12 16.04 13.87
CA GLN A 113 32.66 15.99 15.26
C GLN A 113 31.20 16.43 15.35
N THR A 114 30.89 17.60 14.80
CA THR A 114 29.52 18.13 14.78
C THR A 114 28.60 17.21 14.01
N ALA A 115 29.03 16.68 12.86
CA ALA A 115 28.26 15.73 12.05
C ALA A 115 27.81 14.51 12.87
N ARG A 116 28.76 13.83 13.52
CA ARG A 116 28.49 12.67 14.35
C ARG A 116 27.54 13.00 15.50
N THR A 117 27.82 14.05 16.25
CA THR A 117 26.99 14.45 17.40
C THR A 117 25.57 14.74 16.96
N ARG A 118 25.36 15.60 15.96
CA ARG A 118 24.02 16.03 15.54
C ARG A 118 23.21 14.92 14.92
N LEU A 119 23.81 14.06 14.09
CA LEU A 119 23.09 12.93 13.50
C LEU A 119 22.74 11.88 14.56
N ASN A 120 23.61 11.62 15.54
CA ASN A 120 23.27 10.78 16.69
C ASN A 120 22.10 11.38 17.50
N ASP A 121 22.13 12.67 17.81
CA ASP A 121 21.04 13.33 18.52
C ASP A 121 19.70 13.21 17.76
N ALA A 122 19.73 13.27 16.41
CA ALA A 122 18.54 13.09 15.59
C ALA A 122 17.95 11.67 15.69
N ILE A 123 18.79 10.62 15.67
CA ILE A 123 18.32 9.24 15.73
C ILE A 123 18.03 8.75 17.16
N LEU A 124 18.43 9.49 18.19
CA LEU A 124 18.08 9.23 19.58
C LEU A 124 16.76 9.92 19.98
N ASP A 125 16.29 10.88 19.18
CA ASP A 125 15.04 11.61 19.40
C ASP A 125 13.83 10.78 18.97
N ARG A 126 13.35 9.89 19.85
CA ARG A 126 12.24 8.97 19.55
C ARG A 126 10.91 9.70 19.35
N GLU A 127 10.64 10.76 20.11
CA GLU A 127 9.41 11.55 19.97
C GLU A 127 9.42 12.33 18.64
N GLY A 128 10.52 13.00 18.32
CA GLY A 128 10.72 13.65 17.04
C GLY A 128 10.68 12.66 15.88
N GLY A 129 11.25 11.47 16.07
CA GLY A 129 11.20 10.38 15.09
C GLY A 129 9.78 9.88 14.81
N SER A 130 8.93 9.79 15.83
CA SER A 130 7.51 9.45 15.65
C SER A 130 6.71 10.56 14.96
N ALA A 131 7.03 11.82 15.22
CA ALA A 131 6.38 12.97 14.61
C ALA A 131 6.82 13.22 13.15
N ALA A 132 8.07 12.87 12.80
CA ALA A 132 8.66 13.05 11.47
C ALA A 132 9.50 11.83 11.04
N PRO A 133 8.86 10.67 10.79
CA PRO A 133 9.56 9.42 10.52
C PRO A 133 10.49 9.48 9.31
N ASP A 134 10.11 10.19 8.26
CA ASP A 134 10.98 10.35 7.08
C ASP A 134 12.25 11.13 7.40
N THR A 135 12.16 12.20 8.21
CA THR A 135 13.34 12.97 8.65
C THR A 135 14.25 12.11 9.53
N PHE A 136 13.68 11.32 10.41
CA PHE A 136 14.41 10.34 11.22
C PHE A 136 15.14 9.31 10.35
N MET A 137 14.46 8.70 9.38
CA MET A 137 15.07 7.73 8.46
C MET A 137 16.21 8.36 7.64
N ARG A 138 16.05 9.59 7.19
CA ARG A 138 17.12 10.33 6.52
C ARG A 138 18.31 10.60 7.44
N ALA A 139 18.08 10.84 8.73
CA ALA A 139 19.17 10.98 9.70
C ALA A 139 19.91 9.67 9.92
N VAL A 140 19.19 8.53 9.98
CA VAL A 140 19.78 7.18 10.05
C VAL A 140 20.66 6.92 8.83
N GLU A 141 20.15 7.14 7.63
CA GLU A 141 20.92 6.94 6.39
C GLU A 141 22.15 7.86 6.33
N ALA A 142 21.99 9.13 6.69
CA ALA A 142 23.09 10.10 6.68
C ALA A 142 24.21 9.70 7.65
N LEU A 143 23.86 9.27 8.86
CA LEU A 143 24.82 8.80 9.87
C LEU A 143 25.50 7.50 9.44
N ALA A 144 24.74 6.53 8.94
CA ALA A 144 25.29 5.26 8.48
C ALA A 144 26.28 5.44 7.33
N ARG A 145 25.93 6.26 6.33
CA ARG A 145 26.84 6.61 5.23
C ARG A 145 28.07 7.38 5.71
N PHE A 146 27.89 8.28 6.66
CA PHE A 146 28.99 9.04 7.26
C PHE A 146 29.97 8.10 8.01
N GLU A 147 29.48 7.21 8.88
CA GLU A 147 30.33 6.28 9.61
C GLU A 147 31.03 5.27 8.69
N ALA A 148 30.36 4.80 7.63
CA ALA A 148 30.95 3.95 6.61
C ALA A 148 32.13 4.66 5.88
N ARG A 149 31.97 5.93 5.51
CA ARG A 149 33.02 6.75 4.90
C ARG A 149 34.21 7.02 5.82
N GLU A 150 33.96 7.11 7.12
CA GLU A 150 35.02 7.23 8.14
C GLU A 150 35.72 5.90 8.48
N GLY A 151 35.34 4.79 7.82
CA GLY A 151 35.89 3.45 8.05
C GLY A 151 35.28 2.71 9.25
N ASN A 152 34.27 3.24 9.87
CA ASN A 152 33.61 2.67 11.05
C ASN A 152 32.48 1.71 10.65
N LYS A 153 32.81 0.64 9.90
CA LYS A 153 31.83 -0.30 9.34
C LYS A 153 30.80 -0.80 10.36
N GLN A 154 31.25 -1.22 11.55
CA GLN A 154 30.33 -1.75 12.57
C GLN A 154 29.34 -0.69 13.04
N LYS A 155 29.80 0.54 13.33
CA LYS A 155 28.92 1.64 13.73
C LYS A 155 27.90 2.00 12.63
N ALA A 156 28.31 1.93 11.37
CA ALA A 156 27.40 2.13 10.25
C ALA A 156 26.29 1.08 10.22
N LEU A 157 26.64 -0.21 10.41
CA LEU A 157 25.66 -1.31 10.47
C LEU A 157 24.74 -1.22 11.70
N ASP A 158 25.29 -0.84 12.87
CA ASP A 158 24.50 -0.61 14.09
C ASP A 158 23.50 0.55 13.87
N THR A 159 23.91 1.59 13.16
CA THR A 159 23.03 2.71 12.80
C THR A 159 21.91 2.27 11.87
N VAL A 160 22.21 1.46 10.85
CA VAL A 160 21.19 0.89 9.96
C VAL A 160 20.16 0.09 10.75
N ALA A 161 20.62 -0.72 11.73
CA ALA A 161 19.73 -1.52 12.58
C ALA A 161 18.74 -0.66 13.40
N VAL A 162 19.11 0.57 13.79
CA VAL A 162 18.18 1.51 14.46
C VAL A 162 16.98 1.82 13.55
N GLY A 163 17.21 2.10 12.29
CA GLY A 163 16.12 2.38 11.33
C GLY A 163 15.29 1.13 10.99
N GLU A 164 15.94 -0.02 10.82
CA GLU A 164 15.26 -1.30 10.56
C GLU A 164 14.32 -1.73 11.69
N ASN A 165 14.68 -1.40 12.94
CA ASN A 165 13.79 -1.62 14.09
C ASN A 165 12.57 -0.70 14.12
N MET A 166 12.65 0.46 13.47
CA MET A 166 11.52 1.40 13.36
C MET A 166 10.61 1.04 12.19
N VAL A 167 11.19 0.71 11.03
CA VAL A 167 10.45 0.36 9.81
C VAL A 167 10.99 -0.94 9.25
N ASN A 168 10.24 -2.02 9.44
CA ASN A 168 10.59 -3.33 8.91
C ASN A 168 10.60 -3.32 7.37
N ASN A 169 11.62 -3.95 6.79
CA ASN A 169 11.74 -4.13 5.33
C ASN A 169 11.81 -2.82 4.52
N TYR A 170 12.39 -1.76 5.10
CA TYR A 170 12.62 -0.51 4.37
C TYR A 170 13.75 -0.67 3.36
N THR A 171 13.38 -0.74 2.07
CA THR A 171 14.29 -1.07 0.95
C THR A 171 15.57 -0.23 0.90
N PRO A 172 15.55 1.12 1.12
CA PRO A 172 16.77 1.91 1.11
C PRO A 172 17.80 1.49 2.18
N LEU A 173 17.34 1.13 3.39
CA LEU A 173 18.25 0.67 4.44
C LEU A 173 18.78 -0.73 4.18
N GLN A 174 17.97 -1.63 3.61
CA GLN A 174 18.44 -2.96 3.20
C GLN A 174 19.53 -2.87 2.12
N ALA A 175 19.34 -1.99 1.14
CA ALA A 175 20.35 -1.71 0.12
C ALA A 175 21.62 -1.11 0.76
N LEU A 176 21.47 -0.11 1.63
CA LEU A 176 22.58 0.53 2.33
C LEU A 176 23.35 -0.46 3.20
N ARG A 177 22.66 -1.36 3.91
CA ARG A 177 23.31 -2.46 4.66
C ARG A 177 24.16 -3.32 3.76
N THR A 178 23.57 -3.79 2.65
CA THR A 178 24.27 -4.65 1.68
C THR A 178 25.50 -3.94 1.09
N ASP A 179 25.38 -2.68 0.75
CA ASP A 179 26.51 -1.88 0.25
C ASP A 179 27.64 -1.76 1.29
N ILE A 180 27.29 -1.47 2.55
CA ILE A 180 28.26 -1.36 3.66
C ILE A 180 28.93 -2.71 3.93
N GLU A 181 28.17 -3.81 3.94
CA GLU A 181 28.69 -5.16 4.13
C GLU A 181 29.67 -5.55 3.04
N ASN A 182 29.38 -5.19 1.80
CA ASN A 182 30.22 -5.44 0.63
C ASN A 182 31.35 -4.41 0.45
N GLY A 183 31.45 -3.41 1.31
CA GLY A 183 32.51 -2.39 1.23
C GLY A 183 32.35 -1.41 0.07
N VAL A 184 31.13 -1.23 -0.45
CA VAL A 184 30.84 -0.25 -1.51
C VAL A 184 31.05 1.16 -0.94
N PRO A 185 31.84 2.02 -1.62
CA PRO A 185 32.05 3.40 -1.19
C PRO A 185 30.74 4.17 -1.07
N GLN A 186 30.51 4.81 0.09
CA GLN A 186 29.30 5.55 0.33
C GLN A 186 29.47 7.04 -0.02
N GLU A 187 28.47 7.61 -0.68
CA GLU A 187 28.39 9.04 -0.91
C GLU A 187 27.60 9.75 0.20
N GLN A 188 27.87 11.04 0.39
CA GLN A 188 27.05 11.85 1.30
C GLN A 188 25.66 12.10 0.69
N GLN A 189 24.64 12.09 1.54
CA GLN A 189 23.25 12.24 1.11
C GLN A 189 22.94 13.65 0.56
N VAL A 190 23.50 14.68 1.18
CA VAL A 190 23.33 16.08 0.77
C VAL A 190 24.70 16.69 0.47
N LYS A 191 24.91 17.12 -0.76
CA LYS A 191 26.24 17.56 -1.26
C LYS A 191 26.38 19.09 -1.30
N ASN A 192 25.29 19.85 -1.37
CA ASN A 192 25.30 21.29 -1.57
C ASN A 192 24.06 21.98 -0.98
N ALA A 193 24.07 23.32 -0.98
CA ALA A 193 23.00 24.13 -0.40
C ALA A 193 21.64 23.93 -1.09
N THR A 194 21.63 23.70 -2.40
CA THR A 194 20.38 23.51 -3.15
C THR A 194 19.71 22.18 -2.76
N GLN A 195 20.49 21.10 -2.68
CA GLN A 195 19.98 19.81 -2.17
C GLN A 195 19.57 19.88 -0.70
N GLY A 196 20.30 20.65 0.11
CA GLY A 196 19.94 20.88 1.50
C GLY A 196 18.60 21.61 1.66
N ALA A 197 18.36 22.62 0.83
CA ALA A 197 17.07 23.31 0.80
C ALA A 197 15.94 22.41 0.29
N ALA A 198 16.20 21.55 -0.70
CA ALA A 198 15.26 20.52 -1.14
C ALA A 198 14.93 19.56 0.01
N ALA A 199 15.93 19.13 0.78
CA ALA A 199 15.74 18.26 1.94
C ALA A 199 14.89 18.92 3.05
N VAL A 200 14.98 20.25 3.25
CA VAL A 200 14.09 20.97 4.19
C VAL A 200 12.63 20.85 3.74
N LEU A 201 12.37 21.16 2.48
CA LEU A 201 11.02 21.14 1.92
C LEU A 201 10.44 19.71 1.91
N PHE A 202 11.27 18.72 1.57
CA PHE A 202 10.91 17.31 1.65
C PHE A 202 10.54 16.92 3.09
N SER A 203 11.41 17.21 4.06
CA SER A 203 11.19 16.84 5.46
C SER A 203 9.89 17.42 6.02
N ILE A 204 9.57 18.67 5.67
CA ILE A 204 8.33 19.33 6.08
C ILE A 204 7.12 18.74 5.35
N GLY A 205 7.21 18.55 4.04
CA GLY A 205 6.16 17.95 3.24
C GLY A 205 5.82 16.54 3.72
N ALA A 206 6.84 15.71 3.98
CA ALA A 206 6.68 14.36 4.50
C ALA A 206 6.03 14.34 5.90
N ALA A 207 6.43 15.23 6.81
CA ALA A 207 5.82 15.34 8.13
C ALA A 207 4.35 15.79 8.11
N LEU A 208 3.92 16.47 7.06
CA LEU A 208 2.54 16.89 6.84
C LEU A 208 1.73 15.84 6.08
N ASN A 209 2.36 14.77 5.57
CA ASN A 209 1.71 13.78 4.71
C ASN A 209 0.73 12.91 5.53
N ARG A 210 -0.53 13.28 5.45
CA ARG A 210 -1.68 12.60 6.06
C ARG A 210 -2.91 12.80 5.19
N ASP A 211 -3.92 11.98 5.38
CA ASP A 211 -5.16 12.05 4.62
C ASP A 211 -5.76 13.46 4.62
N GLY A 212 -6.09 13.94 3.44
CA GLY A 212 -6.66 15.29 3.21
C GLY A 212 -5.63 16.43 3.18
N ALA A 213 -4.32 16.13 3.21
CA ALA A 213 -3.26 17.14 3.11
C ALA A 213 -2.50 17.09 1.77
N GLU A 214 -2.97 16.32 0.81
CA GLU A 214 -2.29 16.03 -0.47
C GLU A 214 -1.87 17.30 -1.21
N ASP A 215 -2.72 18.30 -1.22
CA ASP A 215 -2.46 19.56 -1.91
C ASP A 215 -1.27 20.32 -1.31
N ILE A 216 -1.24 20.46 0.01
CA ILE A 216 -0.14 21.18 0.69
C ILE A 216 1.15 20.39 0.62
N VAL A 217 1.09 19.07 0.74
CA VAL A 217 2.24 18.17 0.60
C VAL A 217 2.79 18.24 -0.82
N SER A 218 1.92 18.17 -1.84
CA SER A 218 2.28 18.34 -3.24
C SER A 218 3.01 19.66 -3.48
N LEU A 219 2.53 20.78 -2.90
CA LEU A 219 3.20 22.09 -3.02
C LEU A 219 4.64 22.04 -2.51
N TYR A 220 4.88 21.50 -1.29
CA TYR A 220 6.23 21.36 -0.73
C TYR A 220 7.12 20.47 -1.57
N LEU A 221 6.61 19.31 -2.00
CA LEU A 221 7.39 18.35 -2.76
C LEU A 221 7.69 18.79 -4.19
N GLN A 222 6.76 19.42 -4.90
CA GLN A 222 7.02 20.02 -6.21
C GLN A 222 8.06 21.13 -6.11
N THR A 223 8.00 21.91 -5.02
CA THR A 223 9.00 22.94 -4.76
C THR A 223 10.38 22.34 -4.41
N ALA A 224 10.41 21.24 -3.65
CA ALA A 224 11.63 20.47 -3.40
C ALA A 224 12.21 19.88 -4.69
N ARG A 225 11.37 19.31 -5.55
CA ARG A 225 11.75 18.77 -6.87
C ARG A 225 12.38 19.84 -7.76
N ARG A 226 11.94 21.09 -7.65
CA ARG A 226 12.56 22.20 -8.39
C ARG A 226 14.04 22.40 -8.02
N LEU A 227 14.41 22.11 -6.78
CA LEU A 227 15.77 22.25 -6.26
C LEU A 227 16.62 20.99 -6.46
N ASP A 228 15.99 19.82 -6.43
CA ASP A 228 16.65 18.51 -6.62
C ASP A 228 15.75 17.58 -7.45
N PRO A 229 15.74 17.74 -8.80
CA PRO A 229 14.80 17.07 -9.69
C PRO A 229 15.00 15.56 -9.78
N ASP A 230 16.20 15.07 -9.47
CA ASP A 230 16.57 13.64 -9.56
C ASP A 230 16.47 12.92 -8.21
N SER A 231 15.97 13.60 -7.18
CA SER A 231 15.79 12.99 -5.85
C SER A 231 14.71 11.91 -5.89
N ALA A 232 15.13 10.66 -5.73
CA ALA A 232 14.24 9.50 -5.74
C ALA A 232 13.17 9.56 -4.65
N ASP A 233 13.51 10.04 -3.45
CA ASP A 233 12.57 10.18 -2.33
C ASP A 233 11.43 11.15 -2.69
N ILE A 234 11.76 12.29 -3.29
CA ILE A 234 10.78 13.28 -3.72
C ILE A 234 9.89 12.72 -4.81
N LEU A 235 10.48 12.04 -5.81
CA LEU A 235 9.74 11.46 -6.94
C LEU A 235 8.81 10.35 -6.51
N VAL A 236 9.24 9.46 -5.61
CA VAL A 236 8.39 8.36 -5.06
C VAL A 236 7.21 8.94 -4.30
N MET A 237 7.45 9.92 -3.41
CA MET A 237 6.38 10.49 -2.61
C MET A 237 5.38 11.28 -3.46
N LEU A 238 5.84 12.04 -4.45
CA LEU A 238 4.96 12.71 -5.42
C LEU A 238 4.14 11.69 -6.24
N GLY A 239 4.76 10.57 -6.63
CA GLY A 239 4.07 9.48 -7.32
C GLY A 239 2.91 8.91 -6.49
N GLY A 240 3.16 8.62 -5.22
CA GLY A 240 2.12 8.14 -4.29
C GLY A 240 0.99 9.14 -4.09
N ILE A 241 1.31 10.45 -3.98
CA ILE A 241 0.29 11.50 -3.92
C ILE A 241 -0.53 11.56 -5.21
N ALA A 242 0.11 11.43 -6.36
CA ALA A 242 -0.60 11.41 -7.64
C ALA A 242 -1.56 10.21 -7.75
N GLU A 243 -1.18 9.04 -7.22
CA GLU A 243 -2.07 7.87 -7.12
C GLU A 243 -3.28 8.16 -6.22
N ASN A 244 -3.07 8.71 -5.01
CA ASN A 244 -4.14 9.08 -4.09
C ASN A 244 -5.12 10.08 -4.71
N LEU A 245 -4.59 11.04 -5.49
CA LEU A 245 -5.38 12.02 -6.25
C LEU A 245 -6.01 11.45 -7.53
N LYS A 246 -5.89 10.13 -7.79
CA LYS A 246 -6.40 9.44 -8.99
C LYS A 246 -5.85 10.02 -10.29
N LYS A 247 -4.57 10.37 -10.30
CA LYS A 247 -3.81 10.87 -11.45
C LYS A 247 -2.74 9.87 -11.92
N PRO A 248 -3.13 8.68 -12.39
CA PRO A 248 -2.17 7.60 -12.68
C PRO A 248 -1.13 7.96 -13.75
N ASN A 249 -1.49 8.79 -14.74
CA ASN A 249 -0.52 9.23 -15.76
C ASN A 249 0.61 10.08 -15.15
N GLU A 250 0.28 10.97 -14.18
CA GLU A 250 1.29 11.78 -13.46
C GLU A 250 2.18 10.87 -12.60
N ALA A 251 1.60 9.89 -11.89
CA ALA A 251 2.33 8.90 -11.11
C ALA A 251 3.33 8.11 -11.97
N ILE A 252 2.89 7.62 -13.13
CA ILE A 252 3.73 6.89 -14.11
C ILE A 252 4.96 7.70 -14.52
N GLU A 253 4.76 8.98 -14.87
CA GLU A 253 5.89 9.84 -15.29
C GLU A 253 6.86 10.12 -14.14
N LEU A 254 6.35 10.27 -12.91
CA LEU A 254 7.19 10.47 -11.72
C LEU A 254 8.02 9.21 -11.40
N TYR A 255 7.41 8.02 -11.45
CA TYR A 255 8.12 6.76 -11.20
C TYR A 255 9.16 6.46 -12.30
N LYS A 256 8.86 6.74 -13.56
CA LYS A 256 9.83 6.60 -14.67
C LYS A 256 11.02 7.53 -14.53
N ALA A 257 10.84 8.71 -13.93
CA ALA A 257 11.91 9.68 -13.73
C ALA A 257 12.92 9.26 -12.64
N ILE A 258 12.63 8.24 -11.84
CA ILE A 258 13.55 7.78 -10.78
C ILE A 258 14.78 7.13 -11.40
N PRO A 259 15.99 7.56 -11.02
CA PRO A 259 17.24 7.01 -11.57
C PRO A 259 17.34 5.48 -11.38
N GLU A 260 17.77 4.77 -12.41
CA GLU A 260 17.93 3.31 -12.37
C GLU A 260 18.94 2.84 -11.31
N THR A 261 19.90 3.69 -10.97
CA THR A 261 20.90 3.42 -9.93
C THR A 261 20.37 3.61 -8.50
N SER A 262 19.16 4.19 -8.35
CA SER A 262 18.57 4.43 -7.03
C SER A 262 18.07 3.13 -6.41
N PRO A 263 18.32 2.89 -5.10
CA PRO A 263 17.68 1.80 -4.36
C PRO A 263 16.15 1.85 -4.40
N MET A 264 15.59 3.08 -4.55
CA MET A 264 14.14 3.29 -4.66
C MET A 264 13.57 2.83 -6.01
N ARG A 265 14.41 2.51 -7.01
CA ARG A 265 13.95 2.05 -8.32
C ARG A 265 13.06 0.82 -8.21
N ARG A 266 13.42 -0.16 -7.38
CA ARG A 266 12.61 -1.38 -7.19
C ARG A 266 11.22 -1.09 -6.63
N VAL A 267 11.13 -0.18 -5.65
CA VAL A 267 9.84 0.23 -5.09
C VAL A 267 9.01 0.95 -6.15
N SER A 268 9.64 1.84 -6.92
CA SER A 268 8.95 2.59 -7.97
C SER A 268 8.53 1.72 -9.15
N GLU A 269 9.29 0.68 -9.50
CA GLU A 269 8.91 -0.29 -10.56
C GLU A 269 7.62 -1.06 -10.18
N LEU A 270 7.46 -1.40 -8.90
CA LEU A 270 6.22 -2.03 -8.41
C LEU A 270 5.02 -1.09 -8.62
N GLN A 271 5.14 0.14 -8.14
CA GLN A 271 4.06 1.14 -8.25
C GLN A 271 3.81 1.55 -9.70
N LEU A 272 4.88 1.66 -10.50
CA LEU A 272 4.78 1.89 -11.95
C LEU A 272 3.96 0.79 -12.62
N GLY A 273 4.23 -0.47 -12.31
CA GLY A 273 3.45 -1.61 -12.83
C GLY A 273 1.97 -1.52 -12.46
N LEU A 274 1.65 -1.24 -11.20
CA LEU A 274 0.28 -1.09 -10.73
C LEU A 274 -0.43 0.12 -11.38
N SER A 275 0.24 1.26 -11.48
CA SER A 275 -0.31 2.46 -12.12
C SER A 275 -0.55 2.25 -13.63
N LEU A 276 0.34 1.52 -14.33
CA LEU A 276 0.14 1.14 -15.74
C LEU A 276 -1.10 0.25 -15.90
N ALA A 277 -1.28 -0.73 -15.01
CA ALA A 277 -2.45 -1.60 -15.03
C ALA A 277 -3.76 -0.80 -14.83
N SER A 278 -3.77 0.16 -13.91
CA SER A 278 -4.94 0.99 -13.59
C SER A 278 -5.46 1.83 -14.78
N ILE A 279 -4.59 2.11 -15.77
CA ILE A 279 -4.96 2.82 -17.02
C ILE A 279 -5.13 1.86 -18.22
N GLY A 280 -5.21 0.55 -17.97
CA GLY A 280 -5.43 -0.47 -18.99
C GLY A 280 -4.18 -0.88 -19.78
N LYS A 281 -2.98 -0.41 -19.41
CA LYS A 281 -1.71 -0.81 -20.04
C LYS A 281 -1.17 -2.11 -19.43
N VAL A 282 -2.01 -3.16 -19.48
CA VAL A 282 -1.75 -4.44 -18.81
C VAL A 282 -0.44 -5.10 -19.28
N ASP A 283 -0.15 -5.09 -20.59
CA ASP A 283 1.07 -5.72 -21.11
C ASP A 283 2.35 -5.01 -20.64
N GLU A 284 2.33 -3.68 -20.53
CA GLU A 284 3.45 -2.93 -19.97
C GLU A 284 3.61 -3.23 -18.47
N ALA A 285 2.50 -3.26 -17.73
CA ALA A 285 2.49 -3.62 -16.31
C ALA A 285 3.08 -5.02 -16.04
N LYS A 286 2.66 -6.02 -16.83
CA LYS A 286 3.19 -7.39 -16.76
C LYS A 286 4.72 -7.43 -16.93
N LYS A 287 5.27 -6.65 -17.86
CA LYS A 287 6.74 -6.61 -18.09
C LYS A 287 7.49 -6.09 -16.85
N HIS A 288 7.03 -4.99 -16.26
CA HIS A 288 7.65 -4.40 -15.05
C HIS A 288 7.57 -5.35 -13.85
N LEU A 289 6.38 -5.90 -13.59
CA LEU A 289 6.16 -6.77 -12.42
C LEU A 289 6.88 -8.12 -12.55
N LYS A 290 6.93 -8.70 -13.76
CA LYS A 290 7.69 -9.92 -14.03
C LYS A 290 9.18 -9.71 -13.81
N ALA A 291 9.73 -8.59 -14.32
CA ALA A 291 11.15 -8.27 -14.14
C ALA A 291 11.52 -8.14 -12.64
N LEU A 292 10.63 -7.59 -11.81
CA LEU A 292 10.84 -7.53 -10.36
C LEU A 292 10.94 -8.93 -9.72
N ILE A 293 10.11 -9.87 -10.15
CA ILE A 293 10.15 -11.25 -9.65
C ILE A 293 11.43 -11.94 -10.10
N ASP A 294 11.87 -11.71 -11.33
CA ASP A 294 13.10 -12.33 -11.86
C ASP A 294 14.36 -11.82 -11.14
N VAL A 295 14.35 -10.55 -10.66
CA VAL A 295 15.45 -9.96 -9.87
C VAL A 295 15.42 -10.42 -8.41
N ASP A 296 14.24 -10.54 -7.81
CA ASP A 296 14.06 -10.93 -6.40
C ASP A 296 12.93 -11.96 -6.26
N PRO A 297 13.21 -13.22 -6.62
CA PRO A 297 12.19 -14.28 -6.65
C PRO A 297 11.68 -14.70 -5.28
N LYS A 298 12.33 -14.26 -4.18
CA LYS A 298 11.88 -14.55 -2.81
C LYS A 298 10.94 -13.49 -2.25
N ASN A 299 10.75 -12.38 -2.95
CA ASN A 299 9.90 -11.29 -2.49
C ASN A 299 8.42 -11.57 -2.84
N ILE A 300 7.71 -12.15 -1.90
CA ILE A 300 6.29 -12.52 -2.07
C ILE A 300 5.41 -11.32 -2.45
N ARG A 301 5.75 -10.09 -2.02
CA ARG A 301 4.99 -8.88 -2.39
C ARG A 301 4.93 -8.67 -3.91
N ASN A 302 6.01 -8.99 -4.63
CA ASN A 302 6.04 -8.85 -6.08
C ASN A 302 5.04 -9.81 -6.75
N TYR A 303 4.91 -11.04 -6.23
CA TYR A 303 3.92 -12.01 -6.72
C TYR A 303 2.49 -11.54 -6.44
N LEU A 304 2.23 -11.02 -5.24
CA LEU A 304 0.90 -10.52 -4.89
C LEU A 304 0.48 -9.32 -5.75
N ALA A 305 1.41 -8.40 -6.00
CA ALA A 305 1.16 -7.25 -6.87
C ALA A 305 0.92 -7.68 -8.34
N TYR A 306 1.72 -8.62 -8.85
CA TYR A 306 1.51 -9.14 -10.20
C TYR A 306 0.20 -9.94 -10.29
N GLY A 307 -0.09 -10.76 -9.28
CA GLY A 307 -1.33 -11.53 -9.20
C GLY A 307 -2.57 -10.66 -9.19
N SER A 308 -2.56 -9.48 -8.52
CA SER A 308 -3.70 -8.56 -8.57
C SER A 308 -3.96 -8.03 -9.97
N VAL A 309 -2.90 -7.66 -10.72
CA VAL A 309 -3.03 -7.22 -12.12
C VAL A 309 -3.59 -8.32 -13.01
N LEU A 310 -3.15 -9.57 -12.81
CA LEU A 310 -3.66 -10.73 -13.56
C LEU A 310 -5.13 -11.03 -13.21
N SER A 311 -5.51 -10.89 -11.94
CA SER A 311 -6.88 -11.05 -11.48
C SER A 311 -7.82 -10.02 -12.13
N ASP A 312 -7.43 -8.74 -12.13
CA ASP A 312 -8.20 -7.66 -12.75
C ASP A 312 -8.33 -7.84 -14.26
N ALA A 313 -7.28 -8.37 -14.90
CA ALA A 313 -7.27 -8.73 -16.32
C ALA A 313 -8.02 -10.06 -16.61
N LYS A 314 -8.53 -10.76 -15.59
CA LYS A 314 -9.15 -12.09 -15.68
C LYS A 314 -8.23 -13.15 -16.31
N ASP A 315 -6.91 -12.96 -16.26
CA ASP A 315 -5.91 -13.92 -16.73
C ASP A 315 -5.55 -14.94 -15.64
N TYR A 316 -6.58 -15.74 -15.29
CA TYR A 316 -6.46 -16.70 -14.20
C TYR A 316 -5.49 -17.85 -14.47
N LYS A 317 -5.17 -18.10 -15.75
CA LYS A 317 -4.20 -19.12 -16.11
C LYS A 317 -2.79 -18.66 -15.72
N GLU A 318 -2.37 -17.48 -16.19
CA GLU A 318 -1.06 -16.92 -15.84
C GLU A 318 -0.97 -16.65 -14.33
N MET A 319 -2.08 -16.25 -13.68
CA MET A 319 -2.17 -16.07 -12.24
C MET A 319 -1.88 -17.37 -11.47
N GLY A 320 -2.41 -18.52 -11.94
CA GLY A 320 -2.13 -19.82 -11.36
C GLY A 320 -0.65 -20.22 -11.48
N GLU A 321 -0.07 -20.06 -12.68
CA GLU A 321 1.34 -20.31 -12.94
C GLU A 321 2.26 -19.41 -12.11
N LEU A 322 1.88 -18.15 -11.92
CA LEU A 322 2.59 -17.20 -11.08
C LEU A 322 2.63 -17.66 -9.63
N TYR A 323 1.48 -18.06 -9.06
CA TYR A 323 1.42 -18.51 -7.68
C TYR A 323 1.99 -19.92 -7.47
N ASP A 324 2.08 -20.76 -8.51
CA ASP A 324 2.88 -21.99 -8.46
C ASP A 324 4.35 -21.66 -8.16
N ARG A 325 4.92 -20.70 -8.88
CA ARG A 325 6.29 -20.21 -8.63
C ARG A 325 6.42 -19.61 -7.23
N ALA A 326 5.42 -18.85 -6.75
CA ALA A 326 5.46 -18.28 -5.41
C ALA A 326 5.50 -19.37 -4.32
N VAL A 327 4.71 -20.44 -4.47
CA VAL A 327 4.69 -21.58 -3.54
C VAL A 327 6.03 -22.34 -3.57
N GLU A 328 6.67 -22.48 -4.73
CA GLU A 328 8.03 -23.05 -4.83
C GLU A 328 9.05 -22.21 -4.04
N GLN A 329 8.95 -20.87 -4.05
CA GLN A 329 9.85 -20.00 -3.28
C GLN A 329 9.58 -20.04 -1.78
N ILE A 330 8.32 -20.22 -1.36
CA ILE A 330 7.94 -20.41 0.04
C ILE A 330 8.51 -21.73 0.59
N GLY A 331 8.53 -22.78 -0.24
CA GLY A 331 9.08 -24.09 0.11
C GLY A 331 8.18 -24.93 1.02
N SER A 332 8.79 -25.91 1.69
CA SER A 332 8.06 -26.93 2.46
C SER A 332 7.52 -26.47 3.83
N VAL A 333 7.97 -25.32 4.34
CA VAL A 333 7.59 -24.78 5.64
C VAL A 333 7.03 -23.37 5.49
N PRO A 334 5.79 -23.21 5.04
CA PRO A 334 5.15 -21.91 4.89
C PRO A 334 4.92 -21.24 6.25
N LYS A 335 5.05 -19.91 6.28
CA LYS A 335 4.77 -19.08 7.46
C LYS A 335 3.29 -18.70 7.49
N ARG A 336 2.82 -18.26 8.66
CA ARG A 336 1.44 -17.76 8.80
C ARG A 336 1.10 -16.68 7.76
N SER A 337 2.02 -15.76 7.46
CA SER A 337 1.82 -14.69 6.47
C SER A 337 1.58 -15.18 5.04
N ASP A 338 1.97 -16.41 4.72
CA ASP A 338 1.90 -16.93 3.35
C ASP A 338 0.50 -17.43 2.97
N TRP A 339 -0.46 -17.39 3.91
CA TRP A 339 -1.85 -17.78 3.66
C TRP A 339 -2.45 -17.05 2.44
N THR A 340 -2.07 -15.80 2.23
CA THR A 340 -2.55 -14.99 1.10
C THR A 340 -2.17 -15.58 -0.25
N VAL A 341 -0.95 -16.14 -0.37
CA VAL A 341 -0.50 -16.79 -1.61
C VAL A 341 -1.34 -18.02 -1.92
N PHE A 342 -1.57 -18.86 -0.91
CA PHE A 342 -2.42 -20.06 -1.08
C PHE A 342 -3.88 -19.66 -1.39
N PHE A 343 -4.40 -18.63 -0.76
CA PHE A 343 -5.74 -18.12 -1.04
C PHE A 343 -5.88 -17.65 -2.50
N GLN A 344 -4.97 -16.79 -2.95
CA GLN A 344 -4.98 -16.27 -4.32
C GLN A 344 -4.75 -17.37 -5.37
N ARG A 345 -3.90 -18.36 -5.06
CA ARG A 345 -3.70 -19.53 -5.90
C ARG A 345 -4.98 -20.38 -5.99
N GLY A 346 -5.69 -20.52 -4.88
CA GLY A 346 -7.00 -21.18 -4.84
C GLY A 346 -8.01 -20.48 -5.74
N ILE A 347 -8.12 -19.17 -5.67
CA ILE A 347 -8.97 -18.36 -6.55
C ILE A 347 -8.58 -18.56 -8.02
N ALA A 348 -7.28 -18.49 -8.35
CA ALA A 348 -6.83 -18.67 -9.71
C ALA A 348 -7.26 -20.03 -10.30
N TYR A 349 -7.19 -21.11 -9.53
CA TYR A 349 -7.62 -22.43 -9.97
C TYR A 349 -9.15 -22.60 -10.00
N GLU A 350 -9.86 -22.01 -9.04
CA GLU A 350 -11.32 -22.04 -9.02
C GLU A 350 -11.90 -21.34 -10.26
N ARG A 351 -11.40 -20.15 -10.58
CA ARG A 351 -11.80 -19.40 -11.80
C ARG A 351 -11.51 -20.15 -13.10
N GLN A 352 -10.54 -21.06 -13.09
CA GLN A 352 -10.25 -21.99 -14.20
C GLN A 352 -11.12 -23.27 -14.13
N LYS A 353 -12.01 -23.40 -13.14
CA LYS A 353 -12.83 -24.61 -12.87
C LYS A 353 -11.99 -25.85 -12.54
N LEU A 354 -10.80 -25.67 -12.00
CA LEU A 354 -9.89 -26.71 -11.55
C LEU A 354 -10.03 -26.94 -10.05
N TRP A 355 -11.22 -27.38 -9.61
CA TRP A 355 -11.59 -27.48 -8.21
C TRP A 355 -10.64 -28.38 -7.39
N ASP A 356 -10.24 -29.51 -7.96
CA ASP A 356 -9.28 -30.43 -7.32
C ASP A 356 -7.95 -29.77 -6.92
N LYS A 357 -7.59 -28.67 -7.60
CA LYS A 357 -6.45 -27.84 -7.25
C LYS A 357 -6.82 -26.68 -6.34
N ALA A 358 -8.02 -26.12 -6.48
CA ALA A 358 -8.45 -24.95 -5.74
C ALA A 358 -8.66 -25.26 -4.25
N GLU A 359 -9.47 -26.27 -3.94
CA GLU A 359 -9.85 -26.62 -2.57
C GLU A 359 -8.65 -26.88 -1.64
N PRO A 360 -7.61 -27.66 -2.02
CA PRO A 360 -6.45 -27.86 -1.16
C PRO A 360 -5.71 -26.55 -0.82
N ASN A 361 -5.74 -25.57 -1.72
CA ASN A 361 -5.14 -24.26 -1.48
C ASN A 361 -5.94 -23.43 -0.47
N PHE A 362 -7.28 -23.42 -0.57
CA PHE A 362 -8.13 -22.75 0.44
C PHE A 362 -7.96 -23.40 1.81
N ARG A 363 -7.94 -24.74 1.89
CA ARG A 363 -7.69 -25.47 3.13
C ARG A 363 -6.30 -25.14 3.71
N LYS A 364 -5.27 -25.03 2.86
CA LYS A 364 -3.94 -24.63 3.31
C LYS A 364 -3.90 -23.19 3.80
N ALA A 365 -4.62 -22.28 3.18
CA ALA A 365 -4.75 -20.90 3.65
C ALA A 365 -5.38 -20.86 5.07
N LEU A 366 -6.42 -21.65 5.32
CA LEU A 366 -7.07 -21.78 6.64
C LEU A 366 -6.19 -22.52 7.67
N GLU A 367 -5.39 -23.50 7.26
CA GLU A 367 -4.40 -24.13 8.15
C GLU A 367 -3.39 -23.12 8.66
N LEU A 368 -2.91 -22.22 7.79
CA LEU A 368 -1.95 -21.17 8.14
C LEU A 368 -2.60 -20.03 8.94
N ASN A 369 -3.85 -19.70 8.65
CA ASN A 369 -4.57 -18.61 9.29
C ASN A 369 -6.08 -18.96 9.41
N PRO A 370 -6.49 -19.68 10.49
CA PRO A 370 -7.81 -20.28 10.62
C PRO A 370 -8.99 -19.29 10.64
N ASP A 371 -8.76 -18.06 11.12
CA ASP A 371 -9.81 -17.06 11.32
C ASP A 371 -9.82 -15.98 10.23
N GLN A 372 -9.52 -16.36 8.99
CA GLN A 372 -9.63 -15.46 7.86
C GLN A 372 -11.02 -15.47 7.26
N PRO A 373 -11.84 -14.42 7.50
CA PRO A 373 -13.23 -14.44 7.09
C PRO A 373 -13.39 -14.53 5.57
N GLN A 374 -12.49 -13.92 4.79
CA GLN A 374 -12.52 -14.00 3.33
C GLN A 374 -12.31 -15.45 2.82
N VAL A 375 -11.38 -16.19 3.42
CA VAL A 375 -11.11 -17.59 3.00
C VAL A 375 -12.23 -18.51 3.43
N LEU A 376 -12.74 -18.36 4.67
CA LEU A 376 -13.90 -19.08 5.17
C LEU A 376 -15.11 -18.87 4.27
N ASN A 377 -15.41 -17.61 3.95
CA ASN A 377 -16.51 -17.26 3.07
C ASN A 377 -16.33 -17.84 1.66
N TYR A 378 -15.14 -17.68 1.08
CA TYR A 378 -14.90 -18.11 -0.29
C TYR A 378 -15.03 -19.64 -0.45
N LEU A 379 -14.40 -20.41 0.44
CA LEU A 379 -14.49 -21.87 0.42
C LEU A 379 -15.92 -22.36 0.70
N GLY A 380 -16.56 -21.81 1.74
CA GLY A 380 -17.93 -22.17 2.11
C GLY A 380 -18.93 -21.85 1.01
N TYR A 381 -18.84 -20.64 0.42
CA TYR A 381 -19.67 -20.24 -0.71
C TYR A 381 -19.46 -21.13 -1.94
N SER A 382 -18.22 -21.46 -2.27
CA SER A 382 -17.93 -22.33 -3.42
C SER A 382 -18.56 -23.72 -3.25
N TRP A 383 -18.52 -24.29 -2.05
CA TRP A 383 -19.20 -25.56 -1.78
C TRP A 383 -20.73 -25.45 -1.91
N VAL A 384 -21.31 -24.39 -1.37
CA VAL A 384 -22.75 -24.14 -1.47
C VAL A 384 -23.18 -23.97 -2.93
N ASP A 385 -22.42 -23.22 -3.72
CA ASP A 385 -22.73 -22.99 -5.14
C ASP A 385 -22.62 -24.28 -5.96
N MET A 386 -21.62 -25.11 -5.68
CA MET A 386 -21.49 -26.44 -6.29
C MET A 386 -22.45 -27.49 -5.74
N ASN A 387 -23.26 -27.15 -4.74
CA ASN A 387 -24.18 -28.05 -4.05
C ASN A 387 -23.48 -29.30 -3.41
N ILE A 388 -22.28 -29.06 -2.85
CA ILE A 388 -21.51 -30.07 -2.10
C ILE A 388 -21.19 -29.54 -0.70
N ASN A 389 -20.97 -30.41 0.28
CA ASN A 389 -20.57 -30.06 1.66
C ASN A 389 -21.40 -28.91 2.28
N LEU A 390 -22.73 -28.88 2.01
CA LEU A 390 -23.60 -27.73 2.33
C LEU A 390 -23.56 -27.34 3.80
N GLU A 391 -23.59 -28.29 4.73
CA GLU A 391 -23.59 -28.02 6.16
C GLU A 391 -22.23 -27.44 6.61
N GLU A 392 -21.10 -28.01 6.15
CA GLU A 392 -19.76 -27.53 6.45
C GLU A 392 -19.55 -26.11 5.84
N GLY A 393 -20.03 -25.91 4.60
CA GLY A 393 -20.01 -24.61 3.93
C GLY A 393 -20.80 -23.55 4.70
N LEU A 394 -22.02 -23.90 5.16
CA LEU A 394 -22.84 -22.99 5.97
C LEU A 394 -22.14 -22.60 7.27
N GLU A 395 -21.53 -23.55 7.99
CA GLU A 395 -20.81 -23.25 9.24
C GLU A 395 -19.59 -22.35 9.00
N MET A 396 -18.86 -22.55 7.90
CA MET A 396 -17.77 -21.65 7.53
C MET A 396 -18.24 -20.22 7.24
N ILE A 397 -19.34 -20.09 6.48
CA ILE A 397 -19.89 -18.76 6.16
C ILE A 397 -20.43 -18.08 7.42
N ARG A 398 -21.11 -18.81 8.33
CA ARG A 398 -21.56 -18.30 9.62
C ARG A 398 -20.39 -17.75 10.43
N LYS A 399 -19.29 -18.51 10.54
CA LYS A 399 -18.09 -18.06 11.22
C LYS A 399 -17.49 -16.80 10.55
N ALA A 400 -17.54 -16.71 9.23
CA ALA A 400 -17.10 -15.52 8.51
C ALA A 400 -17.95 -14.28 8.86
N VAL A 401 -19.30 -14.45 8.95
CA VAL A 401 -20.21 -13.38 9.39
C VAL A 401 -19.95 -12.98 10.83
N GLU A 402 -19.70 -13.92 11.75
CA GLU A 402 -19.34 -13.61 13.14
C GLU A 402 -18.07 -12.75 13.23
N LEU A 403 -17.07 -13.03 12.38
CA LEU A 403 -15.80 -12.31 12.34
C LEU A 403 -15.91 -10.94 11.64
N LYS A 404 -16.84 -10.80 10.67
CA LYS A 404 -17.09 -9.58 9.91
C LYS A 404 -18.60 -9.37 9.66
N PRO A 405 -19.37 -8.96 10.66
CA PRO A 405 -20.83 -8.85 10.56
C PRO A 405 -21.31 -7.65 9.72
N ASP A 406 -20.42 -6.74 9.39
CA ASP A 406 -20.65 -5.52 8.61
C ASP A 406 -20.15 -5.62 7.15
N ASP A 407 -19.67 -6.80 6.73
CA ASP A 407 -19.27 -7.06 5.35
C ASP A 407 -20.46 -7.62 4.55
N GLY A 408 -21.11 -6.76 3.74
CA GLY A 408 -22.31 -7.13 2.99
C GLY A 408 -22.14 -8.33 2.06
N TYR A 409 -20.96 -8.55 1.49
CA TYR A 409 -20.68 -9.72 0.65
C TYR A 409 -20.64 -11.03 1.45
N ILE A 410 -20.10 -10.97 2.67
CA ILE A 410 -20.08 -12.15 3.55
C ILE A 410 -21.49 -12.46 4.05
N VAL A 411 -22.27 -11.44 4.40
CA VAL A 411 -23.67 -11.60 4.82
C VAL A 411 -24.55 -12.12 3.67
N ASP A 412 -24.36 -11.61 2.44
CA ASP A 412 -25.02 -12.13 1.24
C ASP A 412 -24.74 -13.63 1.04
N SER A 413 -23.49 -14.04 1.20
CA SER A 413 -23.12 -15.46 1.09
C SER A 413 -23.86 -16.35 2.09
N LEU A 414 -24.13 -15.84 3.30
CA LEU A 414 -24.95 -16.56 4.29
C LEU A 414 -26.40 -16.68 3.85
N GLY A 415 -26.97 -15.58 3.38
CA GLY A 415 -28.34 -15.58 2.85
C GLY A 415 -28.49 -16.50 1.63
N TRP A 416 -27.50 -16.45 0.72
CA TRP A 416 -27.48 -17.36 -0.43
C TRP A 416 -27.33 -18.84 -0.03
N ALA A 417 -26.51 -19.14 0.99
CA ALA A 417 -26.40 -20.49 1.52
C ALA A 417 -27.75 -21.02 2.05
N TYR A 418 -28.48 -20.21 2.81
CA TYR A 418 -29.83 -20.54 3.24
C TYR A 418 -30.77 -20.74 2.07
N PHE A 419 -30.72 -19.89 1.04
CA PHE A 419 -31.53 -20.03 -0.16
C PHE A 419 -31.26 -21.34 -0.88
N ARG A 420 -30.00 -21.73 -1.07
CA ARG A 420 -29.59 -22.98 -1.71
C ARG A 420 -30.03 -24.23 -0.91
N MET A 421 -30.18 -24.09 0.40
CA MET A 421 -30.71 -25.13 1.29
C MET A 421 -32.22 -25.09 1.43
N ASN A 422 -32.95 -24.32 0.63
CA ASN A 422 -34.40 -24.09 0.66
C ASN A 422 -34.92 -23.50 2.00
N ARG A 423 -34.07 -22.85 2.78
CA ARG A 423 -34.40 -22.11 4.01
C ARG A 423 -34.70 -20.66 3.65
N PHE A 424 -35.81 -20.47 2.93
CA PHE A 424 -36.08 -19.17 2.28
C PHE A 424 -36.38 -18.04 3.26
N ASP A 425 -37.03 -18.32 4.39
CA ASP A 425 -37.31 -17.31 5.42
C ASP A 425 -36.00 -16.81 6.06
N ASP A 426 -35.07 -17.72 6.39
CA ASP A 426 -33.75 -17.37 6.90
C ASP A 426 -32.93 -16.61 5.85
N ALA A 427 -33.04 -16.99 4.59
CA ALA A 427 -32.38 -16.33 3.47
C ALA A 427 -32.82 -14.85 3.35
N VAL A 428 -34.12 -14.58 3.46
CA VAL A 428 -34.66 -13.21 3.40
C VAL A 428 -34.04 -12.34 4.49
N VAL A 429 -33.96 -12.83 5.73
CA VAL A 429 -33.41 -12.07 6.86
C VAL A 429 -31.97 -11.62 6.60
N GLU A 430 -31.12 -12.54 6.16
CA GLU A 430 -29.71 -12.22 5.92
C GLU A 430 -29.52 -11.39 4.64
N LEU A 431 -30.29 -11.63 3.58
CA LEU A 431 -30.19 -10.86 2.33
C LEU A 431 -30.74 -9.45 2.48
N GLU A 432 -31.79 -9.22 3.29
CA GLU A 432 -32.24 -7.87 3.65
C GLU A 432 -31.10 -7.11 4.35
N LYS A 433 -30.41 -7.74 5.31
CA LYS A 433 -29.27 -7.15 6.00
C LYS A 433 -28.09 -6.88 5.03
N ALA A 434 -27.80 -7.80 4.11
CA ALA A 434 -26.77 -7.59 3.10
C ALA A 434 -27.08 -6.39 2.19
N ALA A 435 -28.36 -6.27 1.77
CA ALA A 435 -28.81 -5.16 0.95
C ALA A 435 -28.80 -3.81 1.70
N GLU A 436 -29.04 -3.80 3.03
CA GLU A 436 -28.85 -2.60 3.86
C GLU A 436 -27.38 -2.17 3.92
N LEU A 437 -26.46 -3.13 4.03
CA LEU A 437 -25.01 -2.86 4.06
C LEU A 437 -24.47 -2.41 2.69
N MET A 438 -25.00 -2.96 1.59
CA MET A 438 -24.50 -2.74 0.23
C MET A 438 -25.64 -2.60 -0.79
N ALA A 439 -26.49 -1.59 -0.62
CA ALA A 439 -27.65 -1.34 -1.48
C ALA A 439 -27.31 -1.15 -2.97
N GLY A 440 -26.08 -0.77 -3.30
CA GLY A 440 -25.60 -0.54 -4.66
C GLY A 440 -25.04 -1.78 -5.38
N ASP A 441 -25.06 -2.96 -4.76
CA ASP A 441 -24.54 -4.16 -5.40
C ASP A 441 -25.64 -4.92 -6.16
N PRO A 442 -25.49 -5.15 -7.49
CA PRO A 442 -26.52 -5.81 -8.29
C PRO A 442 -26.72 -7.28 -7.91
N THR A 443 -25.68 -8.01 -7.46
CA THR A 443 -25.78 -9.43 -7.11
C THR A 443 -26.60 -9.61 -5.85
N ILE A 444 -26.36 -8.80 -4.82
CA ILE A 444 -27.11 -8.83 -3.56
C ILE A 444 -28.59 -8.54 -3.79
N ASN A 445 -28.90 -7.53 -4.62
CA ASN A 445 -30.29 -7.23 -4.97
C ASN A 445 -30.97 -8.36 -5.77
N ASP A 446 -30.25 -9.04 -6.66
CA ASP A 446 -30.75 -10.20 -7.39
C ASP A 446 -31.05 -11.38 -6.46
N HIS A 447 -30.14 -11.69 -5.55
CA HIS A 447 -30.31 -12.75 -4.54
C HIS A 447 -31.50 -12.46 -3.60
N LEU A 448 -31.64 -11.21 -3.17
CA LEU A 448 -32.80 -10.79 -2.35
C LEU A 448 -34.11 -10.91 -3.10
N GLY A 449 -34.14 -10.55 -4.39
CA GLY A 449 -35.28 -10.75 -5.25
C GLY A 449 -35.67 -12.22 -5.38
N ASP A 450 -34.69 -13.11 -5.54
CA ASP A 450 -34.91 -14.54 -5.62
C ASP A 450 -35.52 -15.09 -4.30
N ALA A 451 -35.01 -14.64 -3.14
CA ALA A 451 -35.51 -15.03 -1.83
C ALA A 451 -36.94 -14.53 -1.60
N TYR A 452 -37.23 -13.26 -1.90
CA TYR A 452 -38.57 -12.70 -1.82
C TYR A 452 -39.60 -13.49 -2.67
N TRP A 453 -39.20 -13.86 -3.90
CA TRP A 453 -40.08 -14.66 -4.76
C TRP A 453 -40.44 -15.99 -4.12
N ARG A 454 -39.46 -16.67 -3.47
CA ARG A 454 -39.66 -17.97 -2.84
C ARG A 454 -40.58 -17.92 -1.63
N VAL A 455 -40.57 -16.84 -0.85
CA VAL A 455 -41.48 -16.63 0.31
C VAL A 455 -42.82 -15.99 -0.08
N GLY A 456 -43.08 -15.78 -1.40
CA GLY A 456 -44.35 -15.26 -1.90
C GLY A 456 -44.44 -13.73 -1.95
N ARG A 457 -43.40 -12.98 -1.57
CA ARG A 457 -43.29 -11.50 -1.63
C ARG A 457 -42.96 -11.08 -3.07
N LYS A 458 -43.87 -11.35 -4.02
CA LYS A 458 -43.61 -11.26 -5.46
C LYS A 458 -43.41 -9.82 -5.94
N LEU A 459 -44.10 -8.84 -5.36
CA LEU A 459 -43.94 -7.43 -5.75
C LEU A 459 -42.57 -6.93 -5.36
N GLU A 460 -42.11 -7.26 -4.16
CA GLU A 460 -40.78 -6.90 -3.69
C GLU A 460 -39.69 -7.61 -4.50
N ALA A 461 -39.91 -8.86 -4.89
CA ALA A 461 -38.99 -9.57 -5.77
C ALA A 461 -38.79 -8.85 -7.12
N VAL A 462 -39.91 -8.48 -7.78
CA VAL A 462 -39.86 -7.74 -9.05
C VAL A 462 -39.18 -6.36 -8.87
N PHE A 463 -39.42 -5.70 -7.74
CA PHE A 463 -38.76 -4.45 -7.42
C PHE A 463 -37.24 -4.63 -7.32
N GLN A 464 -36.76 -5.64 -6.59
CA GLN A 464 -35.33 -5.90 -6.43
C GLN A 464 -34.65 -6.27 -7.75
N TRP A 465 -35.27 -7.12 -8.58
CA TRP A 465 -34.73 -7.46 -9.90
C TRP A 465 -34.72 -6.25 -10.85
N THR A 466 -35.68 -5.35 -10.75
CA THR A 466 -35.69 -4.09 -11.51
C THR A 466 -34.54 -3.19 -11.07
N GLN A 467 -34.36 -3.03 -9.74
CA GLN A 467 -33.23 -2.32 -9.18
C GLN A 467 -31.89 -2.92 -9.61
N THR A 468 -31.77 -4.25 -9.66
CA THR A 468 -30.59 -4.93 -10.16
C THR A 468 -30.20 -4.47 -11.58
N LEU A 469 -31.18 -4.34 -12.49
CA LEU A 469 -30.90 -3.86 -13.86
C LEU A 469 -30.40 -2.41 -13.91
N GLU A 470 -30.91 -1.55 -13.03
CA GLU A 470 -30.47 -0.15 -12.92
C GLU A 470 -29.03 -0.03 -12.39
N LEU A 471 -28.63 -0.97 -11.55
CA LEU A 471 -27.29 -1.07 -10.97
C LEU A 471 -26.23 -1.60 -11.94
N LYS A 472 -26.61 -1.87 -13.20
CA LYS A 472 -25.71 -2.31 -14.28
C LYS A 472 -24.99 -3.63 -13.94
N PRO A 473 -25.71 -4.75 -13.81
CA PRO A 473 -25.13 -6.07 -13.60
C PRO A 473 -24.24 -6.48 -14.78
N GLU A 474 -23.50 -7.59 -14.62
CA GLU A 474 -22.74 -8.15 -15.74
C GLU A 474 -23.67 -8.44 -16.94
N GLU A 475 -23.19 -8.14 -18.16
CA GLU A 475 -23.99 -8.28 -19.39
C GLU A 475 -24.60 -9.67 -19.56
N ALA A 476 -23.89 -10.71 -19.12
CA ALA A 476 -24.34 -12.12 -19.17
C ALA A 476 -25.54 -12.41 -18.25
N GLU A 477 -25.77 -11.61 -17.21
CA GLU A 477 -26.87 -11.81 -16.24
C GLU A 477 -28.14 -11.04 -16.67
N ILE A 478 -28.03 -9.99 -17.49
CA ILE A 478 -29.16 -9.17 -17.92
C ILE A 478 -30.34 -9.99 -18.50
N PRO A 479 -30.11 -10.97 -19.39
CA PRO A 479 -31.23 -11.77 -19.93
C PRO A 479 -31.93 -12.61 -18.86
N LYS A 480 -31.18 -13.14 -17.88
CA LYS A 480 -31.74 -13.96 -16.79
C LYS A 480 -32.61 -13.11 -15.86
N ILE A 481 -32.12 -11.92 -15.49
CA ILE A 481 -32.85 -10.98 -14.62
C ILE A 481 -34.14 -10.52 -15.30
N LYS A 482 -34.11 -10.18 -16.59
CA LYS A 482 -35.33 -9.84 -17.37
C LYS A 482 -36.35 -10.99 -17.38
N ALA A 483 -35.89 -12.22 -17.57
CA ALA A 483 -36.79 -13.37 -17.52
C ALA A 483 -37.42 -13.58 -16.12
N LYS A 484 -36.67 -13.30 -15.04
CA LYS A 484 -37.19 -13.33 -13.66
C LYS A 484 -38.29 -12.26 -13.46
N ILE A 485 -38.09 -11.04 -13.99
CA ILE A 485 -39.11 -9.95 -13.92
C ILE A 485 -40.40 -10.33 -14.66
N GLU A 486 -40.27 -10.94 -15.83
CA GLU A 486 -41.42 -11.28 -16.70
C GLU A 486 -42.20 -12.51 -16.18
N SER A 487 -41.50 -13.53 -15.71
CA SER A 487 -42.08 -14.85 -15.45
C SER A 487 -41.87 -15.38 -14.04
N GLY A 488 -41.07 -14.70 -13.25
CA GLY A 488 -40.63 -15.16 -11.92
C GLY A 488 -39.66 -16.33 -11.98
N LEU A 489 -39.36 -16.90 -10.81
CA LEU A 489 -38.55 -18.11 -10.73
C LEU A 489 -39.37 -19.35 -11.06
N PRO A 490 -38.80 -20.36 -11.74
CA PRO A 490 -39.46 -21.63 -12.01
C PRO A 490 -39.83 -22.30 -10.68
N PRO A 491 -40.88 -23.18 -10.68
CA PRO A 491 -41.22 -23.98 -9.52
C PRO A 491 -40.01 -24.77 -9.02
N LEU A 492 -39.94 -24.99 -7.69
CA LEU A 492 -38.95 -25.92 -7.13
C LEU A 492 -39.17 -27.29 -7.75
N LYS A 493 -38.10 -27.93 -8.22
CA LYS A 493 -38.19 -29.35 -8.62
C LYS A 493 -38.56 -30.13 -7.37
N GLU A 494 -39.68 -30.85 -7.44
CA GLU A 494 -40.03 -31.82 -6.38
C GLU A 494 -38.86 -32.79 -6.24
N THR A 495 -38.20 -32.78 -5.08
CA THR A 495 -37.29 -33.88 -4.70
C THR A 495 -38.16 -35.10 -4.50
N VAL A 496 -38.17 -36.02 -5.47
CA VAL A 496 -38.74 -37.32 -5.27
C VAL A 496 -38.00 -37.94 -4.08
N PRO A 497 -38.68 -38.29 -2.97
CA PRO A 497 -38.00 -38.94 -1.87
C PRO A 497 -37.38 -40.23 -2.41
N ALA A 498 -36.09 -40.45 -2.18
CA ALA A 498 -35.44 -41.70 -2.51
C ALA A 498 -36.25 -42.82 -1.86
N SER A 499 -36.85 -43.67 -2.70
CA SER A 499 -37.64 -44.83 -2.26
C SER A 499 -36.79 -45.64 -1.28
N ALA A 500 -37.33 -45.84 -0.10
CA ALA A 500 -36.78 -46.71 0.92
C ALA A 500 -36.84 -48.17 0.44
N ASP A 501 -35.93 -48.57 -0.45
CA ASP A 501 -35.68 -49.95 -0.83
C ASP A 501 -34.22 -50.13 -1.23
N ALA A 502 -33.32 -49.98 -0.25
CA ALA A 502 -31.99 -50.56 -0.32
C ALA A 502 -31.82 -51.46 0.90
N LYS A 503 -32.01 -52.73 0.67
CA LYS A 503 -31.79 -53.81 1.63
C LYS A 503 -30.44 -53.64 2.31
N GLU A 504 -30.53 -53.55 3.61
CA GLU A 504 -29.48 -53.66 4.60
C GLU A 504 -28.57 -54.89 4.30
N THR A 505 -27.37 -54.64 3.78
CA THR A 505 -26.27 -55.61 3.85
C THR A 505 -25.29 -55.12 4.89
N ALA A 506 -25.45 -55.63 6.11
CA ALA A 506 -24.54 -55.38 7.23
C ALA A 506 -23.09 -55.74 6.86
N PRO A 507 -22.11 -54.92 7.19
CA PRO A 507 -20.72 -55.29 7.05
C PRO A 507 -20.33 -56.29 8.14
N LYS A 508 -19.74 -57.42 7.72
CA LYS A 508 -19.15 -58.45 8.61
C LYS A 508 -18.12 -57.80 9.54
N LYS A 509 -18.33 -58.01 10.86
CA LYS A 509 -17.37 -57.75 11.91
C LYS A 509 -16.08 -58.53 11.63
N VAL A 510 -14.98 -57.81 11.39
CA VAL A 510 -13.62 -58.35 11.46
C VAL A 510 -13.17 -58.24 12.93
N THR A 511 -13.02 -59.38 13.60
CA THR A 511 -12.40 -59.49 14.91
C THR A 511 -10.87 -59.25 14.78
N PRO A 512 -10.23 -58.50 15.66
CA PRO A 512 -8.78 -58.38 15.64
C PRO A 512 -8.14 -59.63 16.24
N GLU A 513 -7.22 -60.22 15.49
CA GLU A 513 -6.35 -61.33 15.90
C GLU A 513 -5.28 -60.81 16.88
N ALA A 514 -5.07 -61.51 17.98
CA ALA A 514 -4.12 -61.17 19.02
C ALA A 514 -2.67 -61.41 18.57
N PRO A 515 -1.68 -60.61 19.02
CA PRO A 515 -0.28 -60.82 18.64
C PRO A 515 0.33 -62.02 19.34
N ALA A 516 1.09 -62.85 18.59
CA ALA A 516 1.86 -63.97 19.06
C ALA A 516 3.12 -63.51 19.83
N PRO A 517 3.62 -64.32 20.79
CA PRO A 517 4.68 -63.89 21.71
C PRO A 517 6.09 -63.96 21.10
N ASP A 518 6.93 -63.01 21.54
CA ASP A 518 8.36 -62.93 21.31
C ASP A 518 9.11 -64.25 21.55
N LYS A 519 9.95 -64.64 20.58
CA LYS A 519 11.08 -65.57 20.84
C LYS A 519 12.39 -64.76 20.74
N LYS A 520 13.07 -64.69 21.89
CA LYS A 520 14.46 -64.30 22.03
C LYS A 520 15.39 -65.22 21.24
N SER A 521 16.32 -64.69 20.53
CA SER A 521 17.77 -64.95 20.62
C SER A 521 18.55 -63.94 19.78
#